data_46d6c680d6048f907009d0f954e10b56
#
_entry.id   46d6c680d6048f907009d0f954e10b56
#
_cell.length_a   1.000
_cell.length_b   1.000
_cell.length_c   1.000
_cell.angle_alpha   90.00
_cell.angle_beta   90.00
_cell.angle_gamma   90.00
#
_symmetry.space_group_name_H-M   'P 1'
#
loop_
_entity.id
_entity.type
_entity.pdbx_description
1 polymer ?
#
loop_
_entity_poly.entity_id
_entity_poly.type
_entity_poly.pdbx_seq_one_letter_code
_entity_poly.pdbx_strand_id
1 'polypeptide(L)'
;MSVYYNMNSTVRRGKKSFQRGNKRQVEMRVNYSKALLNRNVQLPIVNIGADLSTTLERKIASSIEGKCIAEGFVKPGTTKVMSHSSGTIQGGVVCFEVCFECKVCYPVQGMKISCVAKNITKAGIRADTSEDPDPLVIFVARDHHNKMPYFSQVNEGAEIEVKVIGQRFELNDKYISIIAELVEPKKTPTKTKKEKIVIEESPPLT
;
A
#
# COMPACT_ATOMS: atom_id res chain seq x y z
N MET A 1 -4.44 -18.07 -71.30
CA MET A 1 -3.09 -17.74 -71.80
C MET A 1 -2.53 -16.54 -71.01
N SER A 2 -1.36 -16.72 -70.57
CA SER A 2 -0.38 -15.79 -70.01
C SER A 2 -0.31 -15.72 -68.48
N VAL A 3 0.69 -16.40 -68.01
CA VAL A 3 1.21 -16.49 -66.67
C VAL A 3 2.18 -15.33 -66.46
N TYR A 4 2.06 -14.55 -65.38
CA TYR A 4 3.13 -13.70 -64.92
C TYR A 4 3.48 -14.02 -63.45
N TYR A 5 4.64 -14.67 -63.31
CA TYR A 5 5.36 -14.79 -62.02
C TYR A 5 5.86 -13.42 -61.60
N ASN A 6 5.64 -13.04 -60.36
CA ASN A 6 6.36 -11.94 -59.75
C ASN A 6 6.95 -12.42 -58.41
N MET A 7 8.26 -12.66 -58.47
CA MET A 7 9.11 -12.92 -57.30
C MET A 7 9.39 -11.57 -56.60
N ASN A 8 8.90 -11.40 -55.38
CA ASN A 8 9.42 -10.37 -54.49
C ASN A 8 9.92 -11.02 -53.20
N SER A 9 11.25 -11.16 -53.14
CA SER A 9 12.01 -11.54 -51.98
C SER A 9 11.98 -10.42 -50.92
N THR A 10 11.19 -10.58 -49.86
CA THR A 10 11.15 -9.64 -48.75
C THR A 10 12.15 -10.09 -47.68
N VAL A 11 13.23 -9.35 -47.58
CA VAL A 11 14.24 -9.47 -46.51
C VAL A 11 13.61 -9.13 -45.19
N ARG A 12 13.42 -10.14 -44.32
CA ARG A 12 12.97 -9.97 -42.94
C ARG A 12 14.09 -9.40 -42.10
N ARG A 13 14.08 -8.09 -41.81
CA ARG A 13 14.88 -7.47 -40.79
C ARG A 13 14.37 -7.90 -39.42
N GLY A 14 15.17 -8.73 -38.73
CA GLY A 14 14.91 -9.16 -37.34
C GLY A 14 14.88 -7.94 -36.43
N LYS A 15 13.71 -7.64 -35.86
CA LYS A 15 13.56 -6.70 -34.73
C LYS A 15 14.13 -7.37 -33.49
N LYS A 16 15.31 -6.91 -33.02
CA LYS A 16 15.81 -7.24 -31.68
C LYS A 16 14.81 -6.70 -30.66
N SER A 17 14.08 -7.59 -30.01
CA SER A 17 13.26 -7.25 -28.87
C SER A 17 14.16 -6.85 -27.71
N PHE A 18 14.15 -5.59 -27.35
CA PHE A 18 14.73 -5.07 -26.13
C PHE A 18 13.94 -5.66 -24.96
N GLN A 19 14.47 -6.68 -24.30
CA GLN A 19 13.94 -7.18 -23.03
C GLN A 19 14.07 -6.04 -22.01
N ARG A 20 12.96 -5.36 -21.74
CA ARG A 20 12.83 -4.46 -20.60
C ARG A 20 13.02 -5.32 -19.36
N GLY A 21 14.15 -5.13 -18.70
CA GLY A 21 14.41 -5.75 -17.40
C GLY A 21 13.25 -5.48 -16.46
N ASN A 22 12.70 -6.55 -15.92
CA ASN A 22 11.64 -6.55 -14.94
C ASN A 22 12.19 -5.90 -13.66
N LYS A 23 12.09 -4.57 -13.53
CA LYS A 23 12.25 -3.90 -12.25
C LYS A 23 11.16 -4.47 -11.36
N ARG A 24 11.52 -5.31 -10.39
CA ARG A 24 10.65 -5.68 -9.28
C ARG A 24 10.22 -4.36 -8.65
N GLN A 25 9.03 -3.89 -8.99
CA GLN A 25 8.35 -2.88 -8.21
C GLN A 25 8.13 -3.54 -6.85
N VAL A 26 8.83 -3.04 -5.85
CA VAL A 26 8.50 -3.35 -4.46
C VAL A 26 7.11 -2.74 -4.29
N GLU A 27 6.09 -3.60 -4.29
CA GLU A 27 4.72 -3.15 -4.02
C GLU A 27 4.73 -2.60 -2.58
N MET A 28 4.73 -1.29 -2.49
CA MET A 28 4.53 -0.57 -1.24
C MET A 28 3.08 -0.79 -0.84
N ARG A 29 2.85 -1.79 -0.02
CA ARG A 29 1.51 -2.14 0.47
C ARG A 29 1.40 -1.76 1.93
N VAL A 30 0.39 -0.97 2.22
CA VAL A 30 -0.07 -0.78 3.59
C VAL A 30 -0.57 -2.12 4.12
N ASN A 31 -0.15 -2.49 5.31
CA ASN A 31 -0.60 -3.72 5.94
C ASN A 31 -2.03 -3.54 6.47
N TYR A 32 -2.99 -4.10 5.74
CA TYR A 32 -4.36 -4.22 6.20
C TYR A 32 -4.59 -5.58 6.85
N SER A 33 -5.18 -5.59 8.03
CA SER A 33 -5.68 -6.79 8.71
C SER A 33 -7.19 -6.92 8.51
N LYS A 34 -7.68 -8.17 8.48
CA LYS A 34 -9.11 -8.43 8.52
C LYS A 34 -9.60 -8.28 9.94
N ALA A 35 -10.65 -7.51 10.13
CA ALA A 35 -11.34 -7.32 11.39
C ALA A 35 -12.79 -7.75 11.26
N LEU A 36 -13.30 -8.43 12.27
CA LEU A 36 -14.70 -8.78 12.44
C LEU A 36 -15.27 -7.87 13.52
N LEU A 37 -16.27 -7.07 13.17
CA LEU A 37 -16.79 -6.02 14.03
C LEU A 37 -18.31 -6.13 14.16
N ASN A 38 -18.84 -5.71 15.31
CA ASN A 38 -20.27 -5.60 15.57
C ASN A 38 -20.67 -4.13 15.69
N ARG A 39 -21.77 -3.77 15.04
CA ARG A 39 -22.35 -2.41 15.10
C ARG A 39 -23.88 -2.47 15.15
N ASN A 40 -24.45 -1.57 15.92
CA ASN A 40 -25.88 -1.35 15.89
C ASN A 40 -26.24 -0.41 14.73
N VAL A 41 -27.11 -0.87 13.83
CA VAL A 41 -27.56 -0.15 12.65
C VAL A 41 -29.05 0.09 12.74
N GLN A 42 -29.44 1.34 12.57
CA GLN A 42 -30.85 1.74 12.53
C GLN A 42 -31.29 1.99 11.09
N LEU A 43 -32.37 1.34 10.67
CA LEU A 43 -32.99 1.52 9.37
C LEU A 43 -34.43 1.98 9.55
N PRO A 44 -34.90 2.99 8.77
CA PRO A 44 -36.31 3.29 8.65
C PRO A 44 -37.07 2.06 8.16
N ILE A 45 -38.30 1.84 8.67
CA ILE A 45 -39.13 0.68 8.28
C ILE A 45 -39.33 0.61 6.77
N VAL A 46 -39.44 1.75 6.10
CA VAL A 46 -39.62 1.85 4.64
C VAL A 46 -38.45 1.32 3.82
N ASN A 47 -37.25 1.21 4.43
CA ASN A 47 -36.05 0.72 3.78
C ASN A 47 -35.81 -0.78 4.01
N ILE A 48 -36.72 -1.46 4.68
CA ILE A 48 -36.65 -2.90 4.94
C ILE A 48 -37.37 -3.61 3.79
N GLY A 49 -36.60 -4.30 2.95
CA GLY A 49 -37.08 -5.04 1.78
C GLY A 49 -36.44 -6.42 1.69
N ALA A 50 -36.59 -7.04 0.52
CA ALA A 50 -36.10 -8.40 0.25
C ALA A 50 -34.56 -8.53 0.45
N ASP A 51 -33.79 -7.47 0.16
CA ASP A 51 -32.33 -7.44 0.27
C ASP A 51 -31.85 -6.67 1.51
N LEU A 52 -32.26 -7.12 2.68
CA LEU A 52 -31.88 -6.49 3.94
C LEU A 52 -30.36 -6.46 4.15
N SER A 53 -29.67 -7.59 3.87
CA SER A 53 -28.21 -7.69 4.03
C SER A 53 -27.47 -6.66 3.20
N THR A 54 -27.82 -6.48 1.93
CA THR A 54 -27.21 -5.47 1.05
C THR A 54 -27.50 -4.04 1.52
N THR A 55 -28.69 -3.80 2.06
CA THR A 55 -29.05 -2.47 2.60
C THR A 55 -28.25 -2.14 3.86
N LEU A 56 -28.08 -3.11 4.76
CA LEU A 56 -27.25 -2.99 5.95
C LEU A 56 -25.77 -2.77 5.60
N GLU A 57 -25.24 -3.54 4.64
CA GLU A 57 -23.87 -3.41 4.16
C GLU A 57 -23.61 -2.01 3.60
N ARG A 58 -24.48 -1.51 2.71
CA ARG A 58 -24.36 -0.15 2.15
C ARG A 58 -24.40 0.92 3.23
N LYS A 59 -25.28 0.75 4.24
CA LYS A 59 -25.41 1.69 5.36
C LYS A 59 -24.16 1.73 6.21
N ILE A 60 -23.57 0.54 6.53
CA ILE A 60 -22.33 0.43 7.28
C ILE A 60 -21.18 1.01 6.46
N ALA A 61 -21.00 0.58 5.21
CA ALA A 61 -19.95 1.05 4.33
C ALA A 61 -19.92 2.58 4.23
N SER A 62 -21.07 3.21 4.00
CA SER A 62 -21.17 4.70 3.93
C SER A 62 -20.76 5.41 5.22
N SER A 63 -20.86 4.72 6.36
CA SER A 63 -20.55 5.32 7.67
C SER A 63 -19.09 5.19 8.08
N ILE A 64 -18.40 4.09 7.68
CA ILE A 64 -17.07 3.73 8.19
C ILE A 64 -15.98 3.69 7.12
N GLU A 65 -16.30 3.38 5.87
CA GLU A 65 -15.28 3.25 4.82
C GLU A 65 -14.58 4.57 4.50
N GLY A 66 -13.26 4.50 4.28
CA GLY A 66 -12.42 5.66 4.02
C GLY A 66 -12.24 6.59 5.20
N LYS A 67 -12.50 6.10 6.43
CA LYS A 67 -12.38 6.87 7.67
C LYS A 67 -11.74 6.04 8.78
N CYS A 68 -11.26 6.74 9.80
CA CYS A 68 -10.76 6.13 11.02
C CYS A 68 -11.93 5.82 11.97
N ILE A 69 -11.95 4.60 12.45
CA ILE A 69 -12.79 4.12 13.56
C ILE A 69 -11.89 3.78 14.75
N ALA A 70 -12.45 3.32 15.87
CA ALA A 70 -11.65 2.96 17.05
C ALA A 70 -10.56 1.91 16.73
N GLU A 71 -10.84 1.01 15.80
CA GLU A 71 -9.97 -0.08 15.36
C GLU A 71 -8.93 0.34 14.30
N GLY A 72 -8.99 1.57 13.78
CA GLY A 72 -8.08 2.12 12.77
C GLY A 72 -8.78 2.61 11.50
N PHE A 73 -8.03 2.80 10.42
CA PHE A 73 -8.58 3.25 9.13
C PHE A 73 -9.18 2.08 8.35
N VAL A 74 -10.44 2.24 7.93
CA VAL A 74 -11.16 1.21 7.17
C VAL A 74 -10.94 1.38 5.66
N LYS A 75 -10.44 0.33 5.01
CA LYS A 75 -10.24 0.33 3.56
C LYS A 75 -11.57 0.36 2.82
N PRO A 76 -11.78 1.31 1.89
CA PRO A 76 -13.00 1.38 1.08
C PRO A 76 -13.25 0.09 0.27
N GLY A 77 -14.52 -0.26 0.08
CA GLY A 77 -14.93 -1.42 -0.71
C GLY A 77 -14.58 -2.78 -0.09
N THR A 78 -14.32 -2.83 1.22
CA THR A 78 -13.95 -4.09 1.89
C THR A 78 -14.94 -4.55 2.95
N THR A 79 -15.96 -3.76 3.21
CA THR A 79 -17.01 -4.07 4.18
C THR A 79 -17.93 -5.15 3.63
N LYS A 80 -18.13 -6.22 4.39
CA LYS A 80 -19.05 -7.31 4.04
C LYS A 80 -19.84 -7.76 5.26
N VAL A 81 -21.16 -7.73 5.17
CA VAL A 81 -22.03 -8.25 6.24
C VAL A 81 -21.95 -9.77 6.29
N MET A 82 -21.65 -10.30 7.45
CA MET A 82 -21.58 -11.74 7.71
C MET A 82 -22.87 -12.28 8.31
N SER A 83 -23.45 -11.55 9.26
CA SER A 83 -24.71 -11.88 9.91
C SER A 83 -25.34 -10.66 10.53
N HIS A 84 -26.63 -10.72 10.82
CA HIS A 84 -27.38 -9.71 11.54
C HIS A 84 -28.41 -10.35 12.47
N SER A 85 -28.79 -9.66 13.53
CA SER A 85 -29.86 -10.07 14.43
C SER A 85 -31.24 -9.93 13.77
N SER A 86 -32.26 -10.50 14.39
CA SER A 86 -33.65 -10.08 14.14
C SER A 86 -33.84 -8.62 14.54
N GLY A 87 -34.51 -7.85 13.67
CA GLY A 87 -34.72 -6.42 13.93
C GLY A 87 -35.64 -6.15 15.12
N THR A 88 -35.28 -5.18 15.95
CA THR A 88 -36.12 -4.69 17.06
C THR A 88 -36.73 -3.36 16.64
N ILE A 89 -38.06 -3.28 16.64
CA ILE A 89 -38.79 -2.07 16.29
C ILE A 89 -38.76 -1.07 17.45
N GLN A 90 -38.28 0.13 17.17
CA GLN A 90 -38.26 1.25 18.12
C GLN A 90 -38.79 2.50 17.44
N GLY A 91 -40.08 2.81 17.70
CA GLY A 91 -40.76 3.91 17.01
C GLY A 91 -40.88 3.68 15.49
N GLY A 92 -40.36 4.61 14.66
CA GLY A 92 -40.36 4.51 13.20
C GLY A 92 -39.14 3.86 12.59
N VAL A 93 -38.23 3.30 13.40
CA VAL A 93 -36.97 2.65 12.96
C VAL A 93 -36.88 1.22 13.48
N VAL A 94 -36.11 0.42 12.77
CA VAL A 94 -35.76 -0.94 13.20
C VAL A 94 -34.26 -1.00 13.46
N CYS A 95 -33.89 -1.46 14.65
CA CYS A 95 -32.50 -1.61 15.10
C CYS A 95 -32.03 -3.04 14.85
N PHE A 96 -30.89 -3.18 14.19
CA PHE A 96 -30.22 -4.45 13.93
C PHE A 96 -28.82 -4.43 14.57
N GLU A 97 -28.44 -5.50 15.25
CA GLU A 97 -27.05 -5.76 15.56
C GLU A 97 -26.42 -6.51 14.38
N VAL A 98 -25.42 -5.91 13.76
CA VAL A 98 -24.82 -6.42 12.52
C VAL A 98 -23.36 -6.79 12.77
N CYS A 99 -23.01 -8.04 12.46
CA CYS A 99 -21.65 -8.52 12.40
C CYS A 99 -21.13 -8.44 10.95
N PHE A 100 -20.01 -7.76 10.76
CA PHE A 100 -19.42 -7.57 9.44
C PHE A 100 -17.89 -7.69 9.47
N GLU A 101 -17.32 -8.13 8.34
CA GLU A 101 -15.88 -8.17 8.08
C GLU A 101 -15.47 -6.90 7.32
N CYS A 102 -14.35 -6.31 7.69
CA CYS A 102 -13.70 -5.25 6.92
C CYS A 102 -12.18 -5.34 7.02
N LYS A 103 -11.47 -4.62 6.15
CA LYS A 103 -10.00 -4.50 6.23
C LYS A 103 -9.64 -3.19 6.91
N VAL A 104 -8.84 -3.30 7.97
CA VAL A 104 -8.44 -2.17 8.81
C VAL A 104 -6.92 -2.01 8.78
N CYS A 105 -6.46 -0.78 8.63
CA CYS A 105 -5.07 -0.38 8.82
C CYS A 105 -4.91 0.22 10.21
N TYR A 106 -4.02 -0.39 11.01
CA TYR A 106 -3.65 0.09 12.33
C TYR A 106 -2.14 -0.04 12.53
N PRO A 107 -1.35 0.99 12.18
CA PRO A 107 0.09 0.96 12.38
C PRO A 107 0.42 0.88 13.88
N VAL A 108 1.34 0.00 14.25
CA VAL A 108 1.81 -0.12 15.63
C VAL A 108 3.25 0.35 15.76
N GLN A 109 3.62 0.78 16.97
CA GLN A 109 4.99 1.18 17.28
C GLN A 109 5.99 0.08 16.92
N GLY A 110 7.10 0.46 16.27
CA GLY A 110 8.15 -0.46 15.82
C GLY A 110 7.90 -1.09 14.46
N MET A 111 6.71 -0.95 13.89
CA MET A 111 6.40 -1.44 12.54
C MET A 111 7.21 -0.68 11.50
N LYS A 112 7.67 -1.40 10.47
CA LYS A 112 8.35 -0.81 9.30
C LYS A 112 7.36 -0.63 8.17
N ILE A 113 7.42 0.55 7.56
CA ILE A 113 6.55 0.95 6.45
C ILE A 113 7.42 1.49 5.33
N SER A 114 7.19 1.01 4.10
CA SER A 114 7.78 1.59 2.90
C SER A 114 6.87 2.71 2.39
N CYS A 115 7.44 3.88 2.15
CA CYS A 115 6.71 5.07 1.74
C CYS A 115 7.52 5.93 0.77
N VAL A 116 6.88 6.91 0.17
CA VAL A 116 7.51 7.87 -0.76
C VAL A 116 7.62 9.23 -0.09
N ALA A 117 8.81 9.81 -0.07
CA ALA A 117 9.03 11.17 0.38
C ALA A 117 8.33 12.16 -0.57
N LYS A 118 7.30 12.86 -0.11
CA LYS A 118 6.54 13.82 -0.93
C LYS A 118 7.02 15.26 -0.77
N ASN A 119 7.35 15.63 0.45
CA ASN A 119 7.77 17.01 0.75
C ASN A 119 8.87 16.99 1.81
N ILE A 120 9.95 17.72 1.52
CA ILE A 120 11.11 17.85 2.41
C ILE A 120 11.21 19.28 2.91
N THR A 121 11.15 19.46 4.23
CA THR A 121 11.21 20.75 4.90
C THR A 121 12.38 20.82 5.88
N LYS A 122 12.62 21.99 6.45
CA LYS A 122 13.58 22.14 7.54
C LYS A 122 13.20 21.33 8.79
N ALA A 123 11.90 21.15 9.05
CA ALA A 123 11.39 20.39 10.19
C ALA A 123 11.46 18.86 9.99
N GLY A 124 11.41 18.38 8.75
CA GLY A 124 11.43 16.95 8.47
C GLY A 124 10.92 16.60 7.09
N ILE A 125 10.69 15.31 6.89
CA ILE A 125 10.19 14.73 5.64
C ILE A 125 8.73 14.30 5.87
N ARG A 126 7.83 14.76 5.00
CA ARG A 126 6.48 14.21 4.88
C ARG A 126 6.48 13.14 3.79
N ALA A 127 5.95 11.97 4.11
CA ALA A 127 5.87 10.84 3.21
C ALA A 127 4.46 10.24 3.22
N ASP A 128 4.10 9.62 2.10
CA ASP A 128 2.81 8.98 1.87
C ASP A 128 3.05 7.55 1.36
N THR A 129 2.05 6.68 1.50
CA THR A 129 2.15 5.27 1.06
C THR A 129 1.77 5.07 -0.41
N SER A 130 1.37 6.13 -1.11
CA SER A 130 0.96 6.12 -2.54
C SER A 130 -0.24 5.21 -2.84
N GLU A 131 -1.07 4.90 -1.84
CA GLU A 131 -2.38 4.28 -2.03
C GLU A 131 -3.46 5.34 -2.27
N ASP A 132 -4.58 4.97 -2.87
CA ASP A 132 -5.73 5.85 -3.06
C ASP A 132 -7.01 5.16 -2.53
N PRO A 133 -7.67 5.73 -1.50
CA PRO A 133 -7.19 6.83 -0.64
C PRO A 133 -6.01 6.41 0.24
N ASP A 134 -5.06 7.33 0.47
CA ASP A 134 -3.91 7.06 1.32
C ASP A 134 -4.34 7.05 2.80
N PRO A 135 -4.21 5.93 3.50
CA PRO A 135 -4.62 5.81 4.90
C PRO A 135 -3.63 6.45 5.87
N LEU A 136 -2.41 6.74 5.42
CA LEU A 136 -1.30 7.13 6.30
C LEU A 136 -0.64 8.42 5.84
N VAL A 137 -0.47 9.36 6.76
CA VAL A 137 0.41 10.53 6.59
C VAL A 137 1.58 10.38 7.54
N ILE A 138 2.77 10.20 6.99
CA ILE A 138 3.98 9.89 7.74
C ILE A 138 4.84 11.13 7.84
N PHE A 139 5.26 11.47 9.05
CA PHE A 139 6.19 12.56 9.32
C PHE A 139 7.48 12.02 9.97
N VAL A 140 8.61 12.26 9.31
CA VAL A 140 9.95 11.89 9.78
C VAL A 140 10.63 13.16 10.27
N ALA A 141 10.67 13.35 11.60
CA ALA A 141 11.20 14.57 12.19
C ALA A 141 12.73 14.63 12.08
N ARG A 142 13.26 15.80 11.69
CA ARG A 142 14.72 16.02 11.57
C ARG A 142 15.43 15.88 12.90
N ASP A 143 14.82 16.31 14.00
CA ASP A 143 15.43 16.31 15.34
C ASP A 143 15.80 14.91 15.82
N HIS A 144 15.07 13.89 15.37
CA HIS A 144 15.39 12.48 15.65
C HIS A 144 16.57 11.95 14.81
N HIS A 145 16.99 12.70 13.76
CA HIS A 145 17.96 12.24 12.74
C HIS A 145 19.22 13.14 12.64
N ASN A 146 19.51 13.95 13.64
CA ASN A 146 20.62 14.91 13.62
C ASN A 146 22.01 14.27 13.36
N LYS A 147 22.16 12.97 13.68
CA LYS A 147 23.41 12.23 13.50
C LYS A 147 23.41 11.30 12.28
N MET A 148 22.33 11.32 11.47
CA MET A 148 22.16 10.40 10.34
C MET A 148 22.45 11.12 9.01
N PRO A 149 23.62 10.88 8.37
CA PRO A 149 23.94 11.51 7.08
C PRO A 149 22.96 11.16 5.96
N TYR A 150 22.37 9.95 6.02
CA TYR A 150 21.39 9.47 5.04
C TYR A 150 20.15 10.35 4.97
N PHE A 151 19.71 10.96 6.08
CA PHE A 151 18.55 11.85 6.09
C PHE A 151 18.69 13.02 5.11
N SER A 152 19.91 13.58 4.98
CA SER A 152 20.20 14.71 4.08
C SER A 152 20.33 14.29 2.60
N GLN A 153 20.40 12.99 2.32
CA GLN A 153 20.52 12.45 0.96
C GLN A 153 19.16 12.06 0.37
N VAL A 154 18.08 12.08 1.18
CA VAL A 154 16.74 11.77 0.71
C VAL A 154 16.25 12.93 -0.17
N ASN A 155 15.77 12.59 -1.37
CA ASN A 155 15.15 13.53 -2.30
C ASN A 155 13.64 13.33 -2.35
N GLU A 156 12.92 14.35 -2.82
CA GLU A 156 11.49 14.23 -3.09
C GLU A 156 11.24 13.16 -4.16
N GLY A 157 10.23 12.32 -3.94
CA GLY A 157 9.93 11.17 -4.79
C GLY A 157 10.77 9.91 -4.49
N ALA A 158 11.71 9.96 -3.55
CA ALA A 158 12.49 8.79 -3.17
C ALA A 158 11.65 7.80 -2.33
N GLU A 159 11.84 6.51 -2.61
CA GLU A 159 11.32 5.44 -1.76
C GLU A 159 12.17 5.32 -0.51
N ILE A 160 11.54 5.38 0.66
CA ILE A 160 12.20 5.28 1.95
C ILE A 160 11.50 4.24 2.83
N GLU A 161 12.26 3.58 3.69
CA GLU A 161 11.75 2.72 4.74
C GLU A 161 11.76 3.49 6.07
N VAL A 162 10.64 3.49 6.77
CA VAL A 162 10.50 4.17 8.06
C VAL A 162 10.01 3.20 9.12
N LYS A 163 10.39 3.45 10.37
CA LYS A 163 9.95 2.71 11.55
C LYS A 163 9.02 3.59 12.38
N VAL A 164 7.83 3.12 12.66
CA VAL A 164 6.82 3.85 13.43
C VAL A 164 7.29 4.06 14.86
N ILE A 165 7.30 5.31 15.30
CA ILE A 165 7.53 5.71 16.70
C ILE A 165 6.18 5.83 17.42
N GLY A 166 5.21 6.49 16.78
CA GLY A 166 3.88 6.70 17.33
C GLY A 166 2.88 7.06 16.26
N GLN A 167 1.61 6.96 16.61
CA GLN A 167 0.48 7.29 15.75
C GLN A 167 -0.56 8.12 16.49
N ARG A 168 -1.32 8.90 15.73
CA ARG A 168 -2.46 9.66 16.22
C ARG A 168 -3.54 9.73 15.16
N PHE A 169 -4.76 9.48 15.55
CA PHE A 169 -5.98 9.71 14.76
C PHE A 169 -7.16 9.92 15.70
N GLU A 170 -8.22 10.50 15.19
CA GLU A 170 -9.49 10.66 15.86
C GLU A 170 -10.60 9.95 15.05
N LEU A 171 -11.77 9.78 15.65
CA LEU A 171 -12.92 9.17 14.95
C LEU A 171 -13.32 10.04 13.75
N ASN A 172 -13.56 9.38 12.63
CA ASN A 172 -13.90 9.97 11.33
C ASN A 172 -12.76 10.72 10.62
N ASP A 173 -11.52 10.67 11.11
CA ASP A 173 -10.37 11.17 10.36
C ASP A 173 -10.21 10.43 9.03
N LYS A 174 -9.73 11.14 8.02
CA LYS A 174 -9.51 10.59 6.66
C LYS A 174 -8.19 9.84 6.54
N TYR A 175 -7.30 9.95 7.51
CA TYR A 175 -5.97 9.31 7.55
C TYR A 175 -5.47 9.19 8.99
N ILE A 176 -4.48 8.34 9.20
CA ILE A 176 -3.75 8.22 10.46
C ILE A 176 -2.44 9.01 10.33
N SER A 177 -2.19 9.92 11.26
CA SER A 177 -0.91 10.64 11.37
C SER A 177 0.11 9.77 12.10
N ILE A 178 1.30 9.61 11.50
CA ILE A 178 2.39 8.79 12.04
C ILE A 178 3.62 9.66 12.22
N ILE A 179 4.26 9.52 13.37
CA ILE A 179 5.63 9.97 13.59
C ILE A 179 6.54 8.76 13.46
N ALA A 180 7.56 8.86 12.61
CA ALA A 180 8.43 7.74 12.30
C ALA A 180 9.91 8.13 12.29
N GLU A 181 10.75 7.12 12.45
CA GLU A 181 12.20 7.17 12.31
C GLU A 181 12.60 6.60 10.94
N LEU A 182 13.53 7.28 10.25
CA LEU A 182 14.07 6.82 8.97
C LEU A 182 14.99 5.61 9.20
N VAL A 183 14.83 4.56 8.41
CA VAL A 183 15.68 3.39 8.46
C VAL A 183 16.73 3.49 7.37
N GLU A 184 18.01 3.33 7.74
CA GLU A 184 19.08 3.28 6.73
C GLU A 184 18.92 2.02 5.86
N PRO A 185 18.99 2.14 4.52
CA PRO A 185 18.98 0.99 3.65
C PRO A 185 20.19 0.12 3.95
N LYS A 186 19.97 -1.15 4.27
CA LYS A 186 21.08 -2.10 4.42
C LYS A 186 21.82 -2.14 3.09
N LYS A 187 23.10 -1.71 3.07
CA LYS A 187 23.98 -1.87 1.92
C LYS A 187 24.05 -3.37 1.62
N THR A 188 23.37 -3.82 0.58
CA THR A 188 23.57 -5.17 0.04
C THR A 188 25.05 -5.22 -0.37
N PRO A 189 25.86 -6.17 0.12
CA PRO A 189 27.24 -6.26 -0.29
C PRO A 189 27.25 -6.49 -1.81
N THR A 190 27.76 -5.52 -2.54
CA THR A 190 28.01 -5.64 -3.97
C THR A 190 28.91 -6.86 -4.13
N LYS A 191 28.42 -7.92 -4.79
CA LYS A 191 29.25 -9.07 -5.16
C LYS A 191 30.43 -8.54 -5.98
N THR A 192 31.56 -8.44 -5.33
CA THR A 192 32.82 -8.12 -5.98
C THR A 192 33.00 -9.13 -7.12
N LYS A 193 33.07 -8.63 -8.35
CA LYS A 193 33.44 -9.39 -9.52
C LYS A 193 34.74 -10.09 -9.20
N LYS A 194 34.73 -11.41 -9.06
CA LYS A 194 35.95 -12.19 -9.01
C LYS A 194 36.70 -11.92 -10.31
N GLU A 195 37.81 -11.21 -10.22
CA GLU A 195 38.80 -11.13 -11.30
C GLU A 195 39.25 -12.55 -11.62
N LYS A 196 39.03 -12.94 -12.87
CA LYS A 196 39.63 -14.19 -13.39
C LYS A 196 41.13 -13.96 -13.44
N ILE A 197 41.85 -14.67 -12.57
CA ILE A 197 43.31 -14.83 -12.67
C ILE A 197 43.55 -15.62 -13.96
N VAL A 198 44.10 -14.96 -14.97
CA VAL A 198 44.60 -15.60 -16.17
C VAL A 198 45.97 -16.17 -15.76
N ILE A 199 46.07 -17.49 -15.67
CA ILE A 199 47.37 -18.19 -15.51
C ILE A 199 47.95 -18.25 -16.91
N GLU A 200 49.00 -17.44 -17.17
CA GLU A 200 49.85 -17.61 -18.34
C GLU A 200 50.67 -18.88 -18.18
N GLU A 201 50.40 -19.87 -19.04
CA GLU A 201 51.27 -21.05 -19.19
C GLU A 201 52.55 -20.63 -19.89
N SER A 202 53.67 -20.84 -19.21
CA SER A 202 55.02 -20.68 -19.77
C SER A 202 55.30 -21.79 -20.80
N PRO A 203 55.97 -21.49 -21.93
CA PRO A 203 56.26 -22.46 -22.98
C PRO A 203 57.34 -23.47 -22.54
N PRO A 204 57.33 -24.72 -23.09
CA PRO A 204 58.30 -25.75 -22.74
C PRO A 204 59.64 -25.42 -23.33
N LEU A 205 60.71 -25.60 -22.52
CA LEU A 205 62.13 -25.56 -22.92
C LEU A 205 62.49 -26.84 -23.70
N THR A 206 62.90 -26.63 -24.94
CA THR A 206 63.69 -27.64 -25.74
C THR A 206 65.16 -27.53 -25.43
#